data_f73186cb086231968782fd2cfdfb94f8
#
_entry.id   f73186cb086231968782fd2cfdfb94f8
#
_cell.length_a   1.000
_cell.length_b   1.000
_cell.length_c   1.000
_cell.angle_alpha   90.00
_cell.angle_beta   90.00
_cell.angle_gamma   90.00
#
_symmetry.space_group_name_H-M   'P 1'
#
loop_
_entity.id
_entity.type
_entity.pdbx_description
1 polymer ?
#
loop_
_entity_poly.entity_id
_entity_poly.type
_entity_poly.pdbx_seq_one_letter_code
_entity_poly.pdbx_strand_id
1 'polypeptide(L)'
;MTQVSRMSSNKNKTSIQIFGKATGMVFMLIISITMMIAGIVALSEGTGRFTIPFTSNNATQQMKNHVETIRDNPNLENMEPFGLELWGLSKLSEASRFSDSRLMEHSVYYTEMSKYNQILMLIHILLGSFCMLLGSLQFWPSFRKKYMKAHRIIGGIYLVTVPISVITSLLYLSNTAPHHIYDHLVAWIALWVFGVLSLISIVMAVFALKKKRIFEHQAWMAASFACLMVAPMLRWDWALLAAIFPKIDQETLNLVTVGIMLPETIFIAYGLILINRQYQRPMKQRKPHEFAESSFKIFQRLVPSLYVLATLAIAANIYYFLLNHGLASLSYADKLLPKMLIQREYTILNSSSILTTLFVMCSGAALLLSIYIFNILLKTANTNDLSAKNIVLSITLSILALSTGAISIYFGWNIGLETHNLIFSGGTMYSVYGALIFVFGLAFLTASLLKNLAFMKETLVFLLSLLPFSALFLLTLYVLSFLPIPIDYIAAGQGFVIPVGFSTALLFLAFAYVIFGQATREHN
;
A
#
# COMPACT_ATOMS: atom_id res chain seq x y z
N MET A 1 -47.12 14.82 9.80
CA MET A 1 -45.99 14.52 8.90
C MET A 1 -44.63 14.30 9.59
N THR A 2 -44.51 14.42 10.90
CA THR A 2 -43.21 14.44 11.63
C THR A 2 -42.76 13.08 12.19
N GLN A 3 -43.61 12.09 12.34
CA GLN A 3 -43.22 10.76 12.87
C GLN A 3 -42.75 9.78 11.81
N VAL A 4 -43.33 9.82 10.61
CA VAL A 4 -42.95 8.91 9.50
C VAL A 4 -41.57 9.27 8.94
N SER A 5 -41.21 10.56 8.90
CA SER A 5 -39.88 11.00 8.47
C SER A 5 -38.76 10.64 9.44
N ARG A 6 -39.04 10.59 10.76
CA ARG A 6 -38.08 10.16 11.77
C ARG A 6 -37.87 8.64 11.76
N MET A 7 -38.91 7.83 11.45
CA MET A 7 -38.79 6.37 11.34
C MET A 7 -38.02 5.94 10.09
N SER A 8 -38.19 6.62 8.94
CA SER A 8 -37.43 6.32 7.72
C SER A 8 -35.94 6.71 7.88
N SER A 9 -35.65 7.84 8.53
CA SER A 9 -34.27 8.27 8.81
C SER A 9 -33.53 7.32 9.77
N ASN A 10 -34.24 6.75 10.77
CA ASN A 10 -33.64 5.78 11.69
C ASN A 10 -33.43 4.40 11.03
N LYS A 11 -34.35 3.93 10.17
CA LYS A 11 -34.18 2.67 9.44
C LYS A 11 -33.00 2.74 8.47
N ASN A 12 -32.81 3.85 7.76
CA ASN A 12 -31.67 4.04 6.86
C ASN A 12 -30.32 4.12 7.60
N LYS A 13 -30.29 4.77 8.77
CA LYS A 13 -29.08 4.77 9.63
C LYS A 13 -28.73 3.37 10.10
N THR A 14 -29.71 2.55 10.45
CA THR A 14 -29.49 1.17 10.93
C THR A 14 -29.01 0.24 9.80
N SER A 15 -29.55 0.37 8.58
CA SER A 15 -29.11 -0.45 7.43
C SER A 15 -27.70 -0.12 6.96
N ILE A 16 -27.33 1.17 6.93
CA ILE A 16 -25.95 1.60 6.60
C ILE A 16 -24.93 1.14 7.66
N GLN A 17 -25.30 1.17 8.95
CA GLN A 17 -24.47 0.66 10.02
C GLN A 17 -24.28 -0.87 9.96
N ILE A 18 -25.32 -1.60 9.61
CA ILE A 18 -25.27 -3.07 9.45
C ILE A 18 -24.40 -3.45 8.27
N PHE A 19 -24.56 -2.79 7.11
CA PHE A 19 -23.73 -3.01 5.94
C PHE A 19 -22.25 -2.71 6.23
N GLY A 20 -21.94 -1.57 6.88
CA GLY A 20 -20.57 -1.24 7.28
C GLY A 20 -19.95 -2.25 8.24
N LYS A 21 -20.73 -2.79 9.20
CA LYS A 21 -20.25 -3.84 10.11
C LYS A 21 -19.99 -5.16 9.39
N ALA A 22 -20.87 -5.57 8.49
CA ALA A 22 -20.69 -6.80 7.71
C ALA A 22 -19.45 -6.70 6.82
N THR A 23 -19.27 -5.60 6.09
CA THR A 23 -18.09 -5.35 5.26
C THR A 23 -16.80 -5.34 6.10
N GLY A 24 -16.82 -4.69 7.27
CA GLY A 24 -15.68 -4.71 8.20
C GLY A 24 -15.36 -6.10 8.75
N MET A 25 -16.37 -6.94 9.00
CA MET A 25 -16.15 -8.33 9.41
C MET A 25 -15.53 -9.17 8.28
N VAL A 26 -16.01 -9.03 7.05
CA VAL A 26 -15.44 -9.71 5.87
C VAL A 26 -13.98 -9.30 5.68
N PHE A 27 -13.68 -8.02 5.73
CA PHE A 27 -12.30 -7.51 5.64
C PHE A 27 -11.40 -8.11 6.74
N MET A 28 -11.85 -8.13 7.99
CA MET A 28 -11.10 -8.75 9.09
C MET A 28 -10.90 -10.25 8.92
N LEU A 29 -11.91 -10.94 8.38
CA LEU A 29 -11.80 -12.37 8.11
C LEU A 29 -10.76 -12.66 7.03
N ILE A 30 -10.78 -11.91 5.93
CA ILE A 30 -9.79 -12.03 4.84
C ILE A 30 -8.38 -11.80 5.41
N ILE A 31 -8.15 -10.69 6.10
CA ILE A 31 -6.86 -10.39 6.73
C ILE A 31 -6.42 -11.51 7.68
N SER A 32 -7.33 -12.00 8.53
CA SER A 32 -6.98 -13.04 9.51
C SER A 32 -6.62 -14.36 8.84
N ILE A 33 -7.34 -14.77 7.80
CA ILE A 33 -7.05 -15.98 7.02
C ILE A 33 -5.70 -15.82 6.31
N THR A 34 -5.48 -14.69 5.64
CA THR A 34 -4.21 -14.37 4.96
C THR A 34 -3.03 -14.48 5.93
N MET A 35 -3.13 -13.84 7.09
CA MET A 35 -2.05 -13.85 8.08
C MET A 35 -1.86 -15.22 8.72
N MET A 36 -2.92 -15.99 8.90
CA MET A 36 -2.82 -17.35 9.42
C MET A 36 -2.10 -18.27 8.43
N ILE A 37 -2.48 -18.25 7.16
CA ILE A 37 -1.83 -19.04 6.10
C ILE A 37 -0.35 -18.63 5.99
N ALA A 38 -0.07 -17.33 5.87
CA ALA A 38 1.29 -16.83 5.76
C ALA A 38 2.14 -17.15 7.00
N GLY A 39 1.55 -17.07 8.21
CA GLY A 39 2.23 -17.42 9.44
C GLY A 39 2.58 -18.91 9.53
N ILE A 40 1.68 -19.81 9.08
CA ILE A 40 1.95 -21.26 9.02
C ILE A 40 3.05 -21.55 7.99
N VAL A 41 2.98 -20.96 6.80
CA VAL A 41 4.00 -21.13 5.76
C VAL A 41 5.36 -20.62 6.26
N ALA A 42 5.41 -19.42 6.83
CA ALA A 42 6.64 -18.86 7.37
C ALA A 42 7.22 -19.70 8.53
N LEU A 43 6.37 -20.27 9.39
CA LEU A 43 6.82 -21.16 10.46
C LEU A 43 7.42 -22.45 9.90
N SER A 44 6.78 -23.05 8.89
CA SER A 44 7.29 -24.23 8.20
C SER A 44 8.66 -23.94 7.56
N GLU A 45 8.77 -22.83 6.83
CA GLU A 45 10.02 -22.38 6.22
C GLU A 45 11.14 -22.13 7.26
N GLY A 46 10.81 -21.48 8.37
CA GLY A 46 11.77 -21.19 9.44
C GLY A 46 12.23 -22.47 10.15
N THR A 47 11.33 -23.40 10.44
CA THR A 47 11.69 -24.68 11.09
C THR A 47 12.52 -25.56 10.16
N GLY A 48 12.21 -25.60 8.87
CA GLY A 48 12.99 -26.35 7.88
C GLY A 48 14.41 -25.82 7.70
N ARG A 49 14.59 -24.49 7.82
CA ARG A 49 15.91 -23.85 7.74
C ARG A 49 16.71 -23.89 9.05
N PHE A 50 16.12 -24.34 10.15
CA PHE A 50 16.72 -24.24 11.48
C PHE A 50 18.09 -24.91 11.59
N THR A 51 18.29 -26.04 10.94
CA THR A 51 19.53 -26.81 11.00
C THR A 51 20.63 -26.27 10.08
N ILE A 52 20.29 -25.55 9.01
CA ILE A 52 21.23 -25.12 7.97
C ILE A 52 22.44 -24.34 8.51
N PRO A 53 22.29 -23.33 9.41
CA PRO A 53 23.43 -22.60 9.95
C PRO A 53 24.41 -23.46 10.76
N PHE A 54 23.98 -24.65 11.21
CA PHE A 54 24.72 -25.52 12.11
C PHE A 54 25.22 -26.79 11.44
N THR A 55 24.81 -27.10 10.21
CA THR A 55 25.26 -28.26 9.44
C THR A 55 26.37 -27.88 8.47
N SER A 56 27.18 -28.86 8.07
CA SER A 56 28.36 -28.67 7.22
C SER A 56 28.02 -28.86 5.72
N ASN A 57 28.79 -28.20 4.92
CA ASN A 57 29.18 -28.29 3.48
C ASN A 57 28.26 -28.85 2.37
N ASN A 58 27.18 -29.59 2.63
CA ASN A 58 26.34 -30.14 1.55
C ASN A 58 24.95 -29.46 1.40
N ALA A 59 24.61 -28.48 2.25
CA ALA A 59 23.29 -27.86 2.26
C ALA A 59 22.96 -27.18 0.93
N THR A 60 23.94 -26.51 0.30
CA THR A 60 23.74 -25.81 -0.99
C THR A 60 23.43 -26.80 -2.12
N GLN A 61 24.14 -27.94 -2.20
CA GLN A 61 23.86 -28.92 -3.26
C GLN A 61 22.52 -29.62 -3.03
N GLN A 62 22.18 -29.94 -1.79
CA GLN A 62 20.87 -30.48 -1.44
C GLN A 62 19.74 -29.52 -1.81
N MET A 63 19.92 -28.20 -1.54
CA MET A 63 18.95 -27.19 -1.90
C MET A 63 18.80 -27.05 -3.42
N LYS A 64 19.90 -27.05 -4.19
CA LYS A 64 19.84 -27.03 -5.66
C LYS A 64 19.05 -28.21 -6.20
N ASN A 65 19.35 -29.42 -5.74
CA ASN A 65 18.62 -30.61 -6.16
C ASN A 65 17.14 -30.54 -5.77
N HIS A 66 16.83 -29.99 -4.59
CA HIS A 66 15.46 -29.83 -4.14
C HIS A 66 14.67 -28.83 -4.99
N VAL A 67 15.27 -27.68 -5.33
CA VAL A 67 14.68 -26.68 -6.22
C VAL A 67 14.40 -27.27 -7.61
N GLU A 68 15.34 -28.04 -8.17
CA GLU A 68 15.16 -28.72 -9.46
C GLU A 68 14.01 -29.75 -9.38
N THR A 69 13.95 -30.55 -8.31
CA THR A 69 12.85 -31.51 -8.10
C THR A 69 11.49 -30.84 -8.05
N ILE A 70 11.36 -29.71 -7.34
CA ILE A 70 10.11 -28.95 -7.28
C ILE A 70 9.77 -28.33 -8.63
N ARG A 71 10.78 -27.86 -9.37
CA ARG A 71 10.59 -27.27 -10.71
C ARG A 71 10.02 -28.30 -11.67
N ASP A 72 10.57 -29.52 -11.66
CA ASP A 72 10.18 -30.58 -12.58
C ASP A 72 8.87 -31.26 -12.18
N ASN A 73 8.67 -31.49 -10.89
CA ASN A 73 7.49 -32.17 -10.35
C ASN A 73 7.02 -31.56 -9.04
N PRO A 74 6.16 -30.52 -9.06
CA PRO A 74 5.70 -29.80 -7.88
C PRO A 74 4.62 -30.58 -7.10
N ASN A 75 4.96 -31.74 -6.56
CA ASN A 75 4.10 -32.55 -5.70
C ASN A 75 4.40 -32.31 -4.23
N LEU A 76 3.35 -32.37 -3.36
CA LEU A 76 3.50 -32.26 -1.92
C LEU A 76 4.45 -33.33 -1.32
N GLU A 77 4.48 -34.51 -1.92
CA GLU A 77 5.35 -35.62 -1.49
C GLU A 77 6.84 -35.33 -1.67
N ASN A 78 7.18 -34.43 -2.58
CA ASN A 78 8.58 -34.01 -2.87
C ASN A 78 9.02 -32.82 -2.02
N MET A 79 8.20 -32.37 -1.07
CA MET A 79 8.48 -31.18 -0.29
C MET A 79 9.29 -31.48 0.95
N GLU A 80 10.48 -30.93 0.98
CA GLU A 80 11.22 -30.73 2.22
C GLU A 80 10.51 -29.68 3.12
N PRO A 81 10.78 -29.64 4.44
CA PRO A 81 10.08 -28.75 5.36
C PRO A 81 10.03 -27.28 4.96
N PHE A 82 11.00 -26.78 4.18
CA PHE A 82 11.07 -25.40 3.70
C PHE A 82 10.60 -25.21 2.25
N GLY A 83 9.98 -26.22 1.64
CA GLY A 83 9.50 -26.18 0.26
C GLY A 83 8.06 -25.71 0.08
N LEU A 84 7.33 -25.44 1.17
CA LEU A 84 5.91 -25.13 1.13
C LEU A 84 5.61 -23.82 0.38
N GLU A 85 6.45 -22.80 0.54
CA GLU A 85 6.32 -21.53 -0.20
C GLU A 85 6.54 -21.75 -1.70
N LEU A 86 7.61 -22.44 -2.08
CA LEU A 86 7.93 -22.73 -3.49
C LEU A 86 6.81 -23.55 -4.15
N TRP A 87 6.28 -24.56 -3.45
CA TRP A 87 5.16 -25.34 -3.95
C TRP A 87 3.92 -24.47 -4.17
N GLY A 88 3.54 -23.68 -3.16
CA GLY A 88 2.38 -22.79 -3.25
C GLY A 88 2.49 -21.85 -4.45
N LEU A 89 3.63 -21.20 -4.63
CA LEU A 89 3.89 -20.31 -5.74
C LEU A 89 3.90 -21.03 -7.08
N SER A 90 4.48 -22.23 -7.17
CA SER A 90 4.48 -23.03 -8.40
C SER A 90 3.08 -23.46 -8.85
N LYS A 91 2.12 -23.56 -7.91
CA LYS A 91 0.71 -23.86 -8.21
C LYS A 91 -0.09 -22.61 -8.57
N LEU A 92 0.28 -21.47 -8.00
CA LEU A 92 -0.41 -20.19 -8.25
C LEU A 92 0.00 -19.56 -9.58
N SER A 93 1.26 -19.76 -10.01
CA SER A 93 1.79 -19.17 -11.24
C SER A 93 2.76 -20.13 -11.93
N GLU A 94 2.44 -20.51 -13.15
CA GLU A 94 3.38 -21.23 -14.02
C GLU A 94 4.66 -20.42 -14.28
N ALA A 95 4.52 -19.11 -14.37
CA ALA A 95 5.63 -18.19 -14.56
C ALA A 95 6.64 -18.27 -13.41
N SER A 96 6.19 -18.44 -12.15
CA SER A 96 7.09 -18.62 -11.00
C SER A 96 7.90 -19.92 -11.07
N ARG A 97 7.43 -20.91 -11.82
CA ARG A 97 8.08 -22.22 -11.93
C ARG A 97 9.11 -22.27 -13.05
N PHE A 98 8.85 -21.60 -14.17
CA PHE A 98 9.61 -21.77 -15.41
C PHE A 98 10.40 -20.55 -15.85
N SER A 99 10.10 -19.37 -15.33
CA SER A 99 10.89 -18.19 -15.68
C SER A 99 12.27 -18.22 -15.01
N ASP A 100 13.17 -17.37 -15.46
CA ASP A 100 14.45 -17.07 -14.80
C ASP A 100 14.23 -16.37 -13.45
N SER A 101 13.15 -16.76 -12.78
CA SER A 101 12.67 -16.21 -11.51
C SER A 101 13.71 -16.48 -10.44
N ARG A 102 14.26 -15.43 -9.92
CA ARG A 102 15.17 -15.44 -8.79
C ARG A 102 14.55 -15.95 -7.50
N LEU A 103 13.25 -16.20 -7.50
CA LEU A 103 12.54 -16.73 -6.34
C LEU A 103 13.11 -18.09 -5.89
N MET A 104 13.39 -18.99 -6.83
CA MET A 104 14.01 -20.27 -6.53
C MET A 104 15.49 -20.10 -6.16
N GLU A 105 16.19 -19.19 -6.81
CA GLU A 105 17.57 -18.85 -6.47
C GLU A 105 17.73 -18.33 -5.05
N HIS A 106 16.73 -17.62 -4.51
CA HIS A 106 16.77 -17.14 -3.12
C HIS A 106 16.81 -18.26 -2.09
N SER A 107 16.18 -19.39 -2.36
CA SER A 107 16.25 -20.56 -1.49
C SER A 107 17.66 -21.15 -1.48
N VAL A 108 18.32 -21.19 -2.64
CA VAL A 108 19.72 -21.59 -2.76
C VAL A 108 20.63 -20.57 -2.10
N TYR A 109 20.43 -19.28 -2.36
CA TYR A 109 21.21 -18.20 -1.78
C TYR A 109 21.21 -18.23 -0.24
N TYR A 110 20.08 -18.61 0.40
CA TYR A 110 20.05 -18.78 1.85
C TYR A 110 21.15 -19.73 2.37
N THR A 111 21.45 -20.78 1.62
CA THR A 111 22.50 -21.75 2.00
C THR A 111 23.93 -21.25 1.73
N GLU A 112 24.08 -20.29 0.80
CA GLU A 112 25.36 -19.73 0.38
C GLU A 112 25.79 -18.50 1.22
N MET A 113 24.82 -17.84 1.90
CA MET A 113 25.13 -16.65 2.69
C MET A 113 25.92 -16.99 3.98
N SER A 114 26.52 -15.98 4.59
CA SER A 114 27.24 -16.13 5.85
C SER A 114 26.34 -16.68 6.95
N LYS A 115 26.91 -17.48 7.88
CA LYS A 115 26.17 -17.99 9.05
C LYS A 115 25.48 -16.90 9.86
N TYR A 116 26.10 -15.73 9.95
CA TYR A 116 25.50 -14.56 10.61
C TYR A 116 24.18 -14.16 9.94
N ASN A 117 24.19 -14.01 8.62
CA ASN A 117 22.99 -13.66 7.86
C ASN A 117 21.92 -14.76 7.90
N GLN A 118 22.33 -16.04 7.88
CA GLN A 118 21.40 -17.16 8.04
C GLN A 118 20.68 -17.10 9.39
N ILE A 119 21.39 -16.80 10.49
CA ILE A 119 20.80 -16.66 11.83
C ILE A 119 19.87 -15.46 11.90
N LEU A 120 20.27 -14.30 11.35
CA LEU A 120 19.42 -13.11 11.31
C LEU A 120 18.09 -13.37 10.58
N MET A 121 18.18 -14.00 9.41
CA MET A 121 17.00 -14.35 8.62
C MET A 121 16.13 -15.38 9.33
N LEU A 122 16.74 -16.39 9.96
CA LEU A 122 16.01 -17.40 10.73
C LEU A 122 15.22 -16.77 11.89
N ILE A 123 15.85 -15.89 12.67
CA ILE A 123 15.18 -15.16 13.76
C ILE A 123 14.03 -14.32 13.18
N HIS A 124 14.27 -13.61 12.07
CA HIS A 124 13.24 -12.81 11.41
C HIS A 124 12.04 -13.66 11.00
N ILE A 125 12.25 -14.78 10.32
CA ILE A 125 11.18 -15.66 9.83
C ILE A 125 10.39 -16.25 11.00
N LEU A 126 11.06 -16.81 12.01
CA LEU A 126 10.39 -17.45 13.15
C LEU A 126 9.58 -16.44 13.98
N LEU A 127 10.18 -15.30 14.35
CA LEU A 127 9.45 -14.27 15.10
C LEU A 127 8.35 -13.60 14.25
N GLY A 128 8.62 -13.39 12.95
CA GLY A 128 7.64 -12.89 12.00
C GLY A 128 6.42 -13.80 11.89
N SER A 129 6.62 -15.12 11.82
CA SER A 129 5.53 -16.10 11.79
C SER A 129 4.63 -16.00 13.03
N PHE A 130 5.22 -15.92 14.23
CA PHE A 130 4.45 -15.68 15.47
C PHE A 130 3.67 -14.36 15.44
N CYS A 131 4.28 -13.28 14.94
CA CYS A 131 3.60 -12.00 14.79
C CYS A 131 2.42 -12.08 13.82
N MET A 132 2.53 -12.83 12.74
CA MET A 132 1.44 -13.06 11.78
C MET A 132 0.30 -13.85 12.42
N LEU A 133 0.61 -14.97 13.07
CA LEU A 133 -0.39 -15.83 13.71
C LEU A 133 -1.16 -15.13 14.85
N LEU A 134 -0.47 -14.34 15.66
CA LEU A 134 -1.07 -13.70 16.83
C LEU A 134 -1.57 -12.27 16.56
N GLY A 135 -1.00 -11.59 15.57
CA GLY A 135 -1.26 -10.18 15.30
C GLY A 135 -2.70 -9.89 14.90
N SER A 136 -3.28 -10.72 14.04
CA SER A 136 -4.66 -10.56 13.57
C SER A 136 -5.68 -10.56 14.72
N LEU A 137 -5.46 -11.36 15.77
CA LEU A 137 -6.32 -11.40 16.96
C LEU A 137 -6.38 -10.06 17.69
N GLN A 138 -5.29 -9.25 17.61
CA GLN A 138 -5.22 -7.95 18.28
C GLN A 138 -6.22 -6.94 17.72
N PHE A 139 -6.57 -7.08 16.45
CA PHE A 139 -7.50 -6.17 15.76
C PHE A 139 -8.94 -6.67 15.79
N TRP A 140 -9.20 -7.90 16.23
CA TRP A 140 -10.55 -8.45 16.28
C TRP A 140 -11.36 -7.82 17.42
N PRO A 141 -12.40 -7.03 17.15
CA PRO A 141 -13.09 -6.26 18.19
C PRO A 141 -13.77 -7.12 19.26
N SER A 142 -14.37 -8.26 18.84
CA SER A 142 -15.01 -9.20 19.78
C SER A 142 -14.00 -9.90 20.68
N PHE A 143 -12.81 -10.23 20.17
CA PHE A 143 -11.73 -10.81 20.97
C PHE A 143 -11.27 -9.84 22.06
N ARG A 144 -10.99 -8.59 21.70
CA ARG A 144 -10.62 -7.55 22.69
C ARG A 144 -11.67 -7.34 23.74
N LYS A 145 -12.96 -7.32 23.36
CA LYS A 145 -14.07 -7.12 24.29
C LYS A 145 -14.21 -8.29 25.27
N LYS A 146 -14.10 -9.52 24.78
CA LYS A 146 -14.35 -10.74 25.59
C LYS A 146 -13.12 -11.20 26.36
N TYR A 147 -11.91 -11.06 25.80
CA TYR A 147 -10.68 -11.63 26.32
C TYR A 147 -9.59 -10.56 26.54
N MET A 148 -9.91 -9.49 27.30
CA MET A 148 -9.01 -8.36 27.51
C MET A 148 -7.65 -8.75 28.13
N LYS A 149 -7.60 -9.75 29.02
CA LYS A 149 -6.33 -10.25 29.61
C LYS A 149 -5.46 -10.88 28.53
N ALA A 150 -6.03 -11.77 27.70
CA ALA A 150 -5.32 -12.38 26.59
C ALA A 150 -4.84 -11.34 25.56
N HIS A 151 -5.70 -10.36 25.21
CA HIS A 151 -5.30 -9.23 24.36
C HIS A 151 -4.06 -8.50 24.89
N ARG A 152 -3.99 -8.21 26.20
CA ARG A 152 -2.84 -7.53 26.79
C ARG A 152 -1.58 -8.38 26.77
N ILE A 153 -1.68 -9.69 27.05
CA ILE A 153 -0.54 -10.61 27.04
C ILE A 153 0.00 -10.76 25.60
N ILE A 154 -0.88 -11.09 24.66
CA ILE A 154 -0.49 -11.26 23.24
C ILE A 154 0.04 -9.93 22.67
N GLY A 155 -0.60 -8.79 23.02
CA GLY A 155 -0.13 -7.47 22.63
C GLY A 155 1.25 -7.14 23.20
N GLY A 156 1.54 -7.54 24.45
CA GLY A 156 2.86 -7.42 25.07
C GLY A 156 3.91 -8.26 24.33
N ILE A 157 3.59 -9.51 23.98
CA ILE A 157 4.46 -10.38 23.16
C ILE A 157 4.72 -9.70 21.80
N TYR A 158 3.68 -9.24 21.12
CA TYR A 158 3.78 -8.54 19.84
C TYR A 158 4.72 -7.33 19.89
N LEU A 159 4.60 -6.49 20.94
CA LEU A 159 5.43 -5.29 21.13
C LEU A 159 6.91 -5.60 21.34
N VAL A 160 7.28 -6.82 21.72
CA VAL A 160 8.66 -7.28 21.88
C VAL A 160 9.14 -8.01 20.60
N THR A 161 8.33 -8.91 20.07
CA THR A 161 8.73 -9.77 18.96
C THR A 161 8.84 -9.01 17.64
N VAL A 162 7.95 -8.05 17.36
CA VAL A 162 8.00 -7.25 16.12
C VAL A 162 9.29 -6.45 16.01
N PRO A 163 9.72 -5.65 17.02
CA PRO A 163 10.99 -4.95 16.93
C PRO A 163 12.19 -5.88 16.72
N ILE A 164 12.24 -7.01 17.40
CA ILE A 164 13.36 -7.98 17.24
C ILE A 164 13.35 -8.53 15.81
N SER A 165 12.19 -8.98 15.32
CA SER A 165 12.06 -9.50 13.95
C SER A 165 12.44 -8.45 12.90
N VAL A 166 12.00 -7.20 13.06
CA VAL A 166 12.31 -6.14 12.12
C VAL A 166 13.78 -5.72 12.19
N ILE A 167 14.37 -5.60 13.38
CA ILE A 167 15.78 -5.24 13.53
C ILE A 167 16.67 -6.33 12.90
N THR A 168 16.37 -7.60 13.13
CA THR A 168 17.14 -8.70 12.50
C THR A 168 16.99 -8.68 10.97
N SER A 169 15.82 -8.35 10.43
CA SER A 169 15.62 -8.15 9.00
C SER A 169 16.43 -6.98 8.45
N LEU A 170 16.45 -5.82 9.13
CA LEU A 170 17.23 -4.66 8.70
C LEU A 170 18.74 -4.91 8.77
N LEU A 171 19.21 -5.63 9.80
CA LEU A 171 20.61 -6.09 9.89
C LEU A 171 20.96 -7.06 8.77
N TYR A 172 20.06 -7.98 8.42
CA TYR A 172 20.21 -8.85 7.25
C TYR A 172 20.32 -8.02 5.96
N LEU A 173 19.42 -7.06 5.73
CA LEU A 173 19.45 -6.20 4.56
C LEU A 173 20.73 -5.36 4.48
N SER A 174 21.27 -4.89 5.61
CA SER A 174 22.51 -4.11 5.62
C SER A 174 23.74 -4.94 5.19
N ASN A 175 23.67 -6.28 5.33
CA ASN A 175 24.72 -7.20 4.95
C ASN A 175 24.43 -7.95 3.64
N THR A 176 23.37 -7.57 2.92
CA THR A 176 22.94 -8.23 1.69
C THR A 176 22.93 -7.22 0.55
N ALA A 177 23.66 -7.53 -0.51
CA ALA A 177 23.69 -6.68 -1.68
C ALA A 177 22.30 -6.64 -2.37
N PRO A 178 21.88 -5.51 -2.95
CA PRO A 178 20.56 -5.40 -3.57
C PRO A 178 20.24 -6.48 -4.62
N HIS A 179 21.22 -6.93 -5.37
CA HIS A 179 21.03 -7.96 -6.40
C HIS A 179 20.67 -9.37 -5.86
N HIS A 180 20.82 -9.59 -4.55
CA HIS A 180 20.35 -10.80 -3.87
C HIS A 180 18.94 -10.66 -3.28
N ILE A 181 18.30 -9.54 -3.45
CA ILE A 181 16.92 -9.31 -3.03
C ILE A 181 16.00 -9.37 -4.27
N TYR A 182 14.76 -9.84 -4.09
CA TYR A 182 13.74 -9.76 -5.17
C TYR A 182 13.72 -8.34 -5.71
N ASP A 183 13.64 -8.19 -7.04
CA ASP A 183 13.59 -6.89 -7.71
C ASP A 183 14.72 -5.93 -7.32
N HIS A 184 15.82 -6.49 -6.85
CA HIS A 184 17.04 -5.75 -6.65
C HIS A 184 16.88 -4.49 -5.78
N LEU A 185 17.32 -3.35 -6.31
CA LEU A 185 17.38 -2.10 -5.58
C LEU A 185 16.01 -1.60 -5.10
N VAL A 186 14.95 -1.77 -5.89
CA VAL A 186 13.62 -1.25 -5.55
C VAL A 186 13.03 -2.00 -4.35
N ALA A 187 13.08 -3.33 -4.37
CA ALA A 187 12.63 -4.13 -3.24
C ALA A 187 13.50 -3.91 -2.01
N TRP A 188 14.82 -3.79 -2.18
CA TRP A 188 15.75 -3.47 -1.09
C TRP A 188 15.38 -2.16 -0.40
N ILE A 189 15.12 -1.08 -1.16
CA ILE A 189 14.67 0.21 -0.62
C ILE A 189 13.30 0.06 0.06
N ALA A 190 12.35 -0.62 -0.58
CA ALA A 190 11.00 -0.81 -0.04
C ALA A 190 11.03 -1.53 1.32
N LEU A 191 11.81 -2.61 1.45
CA LEU A 191 11.94 -3.36 2.70
C LEU A 191 12.56 -2.51 3.82
N TRP A 192 13.54 -1.65 3.52
CA TRP A 192 14.05 -0.66 4.48
C TRP A 192 12.96 0.30 4.93
N VAL A 193 12.20 0.86 4.00
CA VAL A 193 11.11 1.80 4.31
C VAL A 193 10.07 1.14 5.21
N PHE A 194 9.57 -0.05 4.86
CA PHE A 194 8.57 -0.76 5.67
C PHE A 194 9.10 -1.20 7.05
N GLY A 195 10.35 -1.64 7.13
CA GLY A 195 10.99 -1.98 8.39
C GLY A 195 11.07 -0.77 9.33
N VAL A 196 11.59 0.35 8.83
CA VAL A 196 11.69 1.61 9.62
C VAL A 196 10.31 2.13 10.02
N LEU A 197 9.33 2.13 9.10
CA LEU A 197 7.96 2.55 9.41
C LEU A 197 7.30 1.66 10.46
N SER A 198 7.54 0.35 10.41
CA SER A 198 7.04 -0.57 11.44
C SER A 198 7.61 -0.25 12.81
N LEU A 199 8.92 -0.01 12.91
CA LEU A 199 9.58 0.37 14.18
C LEU A 199 9.06 1.71 14.71
N ILE A 200 8.97 2.73 13.88
CA ILE A 200 8.41 4.03 14.24
C ILE A 200 6.98 3.84 14.77
N SER A 201 6.17 3.05 14.07
CA SER A 201 4.78 2.81 14.45
C SER A 201 4.66 2.12 15.81
N ILE A 202 5.51 1.13 16.11
CA ILE A 202 5.56 0.48 17.43
C ILE A 202 5.96 1.48 18.52
N VAL A 203 7.00 2.26 18.31
CA VAL A 203 7.46 3.27 19.28
C VAL A 203 6.34 4.27 19.58
N MET A 204 5.71 4.81 18.55
CA MET A 204 4.60 5.77 18.70
C MET A 204 3.38 5.13 19.36
N ALA A 205 3.08 3.86 19.05
CA ALA A 205 2.00 3.12 19.71
C ALA A 205 2.24 2.98 21.22
N VAL A 206 3.48 2.67 21.63
CA VAL A 206 3.86 2.57 23.05
C VAL A 206 3.76 3.93 23.74
N PHE A 207 4.24 5.02 23.10
CA PHE A 207 4.09 6.37 23.63
C PHE A 207 2.62 6.76 23.81
N ALA A 208 1.78 6.49 22.82
CA ALA A 208 0.34 6.75 22.91
C ALA A 208 -0.31 5.95 24.05
N LEU A 209 0.07 4.68 24.23
CA LEU A 209 -0.42 3.82 25.30
C LEU A 209 -0.03 4.36 26.69
N LYS A 210 1.26 4.72 26.88
CA LYS A 210 1.75 5.34 28.14
C LYS A 210 1.01 6.63 28.49
N LYS A 211 0.60 7.40 27.47
CA LYS A 211 -0.20 8.63 27.63
C LYS A 211 -1.71 8.36 27.69
N LYS A 212 -2.14 7.08 27.76
CA LYS A 212 -3.56 6.66 27.77
C LYS A 212 -4.38 7.16 26.58
N ARG A 213 -3.73 7.34 25.41
CA ARG A 213 -4.34 7.74 24.14
C ARG A 213 -4.69 6.51 23.30
N ILE A 214 -5.73 5.80 23.72
CA ILE A 214 -6.03 4.46 23.21
C ILE A 214 -6.33 4.45 21.71
N PHE A 215 -7.03 5.46 21.17
CA PHE A 215 -7.34 5.51 19.74
C PHE A 215 -6.11 5.78 18.87
N GLU A 216 -5.23 6.64 19.35
CA GLU A 216 -3.94 6.89 18.72
C GLU A 216 -3.04 5.65 18.79
N HIS A 217 -2.99 4.97 19.93
CA HIS A 217 -2.32 3.67 20.07
C HIS A 217 -2.84 2.66 19.04
N GLN A 218 -4.16 2.52 18.90
CA GLN A 218 -4.77 1.60 17.94
C GLN A 218 -4.42 1.96 16.47
N ALA A 219 -4.34 3.24 16.15
CA ALA A 219 -3.97 3.69 14.80
C ALA A 219 -2.50 3.38 14.47
N TRP A 220 -1.59 3.64 15.40
CA TRP A 220 -0.18 3.27 15.24
C TRP A 220 0.04 1.75 15.19
N MET A 221 -0.71 0.98 16.00
CA MET A 221 -0.68 -0.49 15.91
C MET A 221 -1.19 -0.98 14.56
N ALA A 222 -2.24 -0.35 14.00
CA ALA A 222 -2.74 -0.68 12.66
C ALA A 222 -1.68 -0.41 11.59
N ALA A 223 -0.93 0.69 11.70
CA ALA A 223 0.19 1.00 10.81
C ALA A 223 1.29 -0.05 10.88
N SER A 224 1.74 -0.42 12.10
CA SER A 224 2.75 -1.48 12.28
C SER A 224 2.30 -2.81 11.71
N PHE A 225 1.05 -3.22 11.98
CA PHE A 225 0.52 -4.48 11.49
C PHE A 225 0.39 -4.51 9.97
N ALA A 226 -0.04 -3.40 9.36
CA ALA A 226 -0.11 -3.29 7.91
C ALA A 226 1.28 -3.39 7.24
N CYS A 227 2.32 -2.83 7.87
CA CYS A 227 3.71 -3.03 7.41
C CYS A 227 4.16 -4.51 7.47
N LEU A 228 3.68 -5.28 8.44
CA LEU A 228 3.96 -6.72 8.50
C LEU A 228 3.18 -7.51 7.45
N MET A 229 2.06 -7.00 6.98
CA MET A 229 1.27 -7.65 5.93
C MET A 229 1.91 -7.56 4.54
N VAL A 230 2.92 -6.74 4.34
CA VAL A 230 3.61 -6.58 3.04
C VAL A 230 4.03 -7.92 2.46
N ALA A 231 4.68 -8.79 3.23
CA ALA A 231 5.12 -10.09 2.75
C ALA A 231 3.99 -11.06 2.38
N PRO A 232 2.90 -11.22 3.17
CA PRO A 232 1.72 -11.98 2.76
C PRO A 232 1.01 -11.40 1.53
N MET A 233 0.85 -10.07 1.48
CA MET A 233 0.13 -9.41 0.39
C MET A 233 0.87 -9.56 -0.93
N LEU A 234 2.20 -9.47 -0.93
CA LEU A 234 3.03 -9.76 -2.10
C LEU A 234 2.66 -11.11 -2.76
N ARG A 235 2.45 -12.17 -1.97
CA ARG A 235 2.06 -13.50 -2.47
C ARG A 235 0.63 -13.52 -3.02
N TRP A 236 -0.28 -12.78 -2.39
CA TRP A 236 -1.63 -12.63 -2.90
C TRP A 236 -1.67 -11.86 -4.20
N ASP A 237 -0.87 -10.81 -4.32
CA ASP A 237 -0.75 -10.02 -5.54
C ASP A 237 -0.19 -10.86 -6.68
N TRP A 238 0.82 -11.68 -6.41
CA TRP A 238 1.33 -12.62 -7.41
C TRP A 238 0.25 -13.59 -7.89
N ALA A 239 -0.52 -14.16 -6.97
CA ALA A 239 -1.60 -15.07 -7.32
C ALA A 239 -2.69 -14.38 -8.14
N LEU A 240 -3.10 -13.19 -7.73
CA LEU A 240 -4.14 -12.41 -8.39
C LEU A 240 -3.71 -11.95 -9.78
N LEU A 241 -2.52 -11.39 -9.90
CA LEU A 241 -1.99 -10.91 -11.18
C LEU A 241 -1.73 -12.07 -12.14
N ALA A 242 -1.21 -13.20 -11.68
CA ALA A 242 -1.04 -14.39 -12.51
C ALA A 242 -2.38 -14.97 -12.98
N ALA A 243 -3.44 -14.88 -12.16
CA ALA A 243 -4.78 -15.30 -12.57
C ALA A 243 -5.39 -14.37 -13.63
N ILE A 244 -5.12 -13.07 -13.56
CA ILE A 244 -5.59 -12.07 -14.55
C ILE A 244 -4.74 -12.10 -15.81
N PHE A 245 -3.43 -12.26 -15.67
CA PHE A 245 -2.44 -12.26 -16.73
C PHE A 245 -1.63 -13.59 -16.74
N PRO A 246 -2.17 -14.69 -17.25
CA PRO A 246 -1.55 -16.02 -17.12
C PRO A 246 -0.14 -16.16 -17.72
N LYS A 247 0.24 -15.24 -18.61
CA LYS A 247 1.56 -15.22 -19.28
C LYS A 247 2.55 -14.23 -18.66
N ILE A 248 2.17 -13.59 -17.54
CA ILE A 248 3.06 -12.66 -16.86
C ILE A 248 4.26 -13.40 -16.27
N ASP A 249 5.46 -12.90 -16.51
CA ASP A 249 6.67 -13.46 -15.91
C ASP A 249 6.87 -13.02 -14.45
N GLN A 250 7.72 -13.73 -13.71
CA GLN A 250 7.93 -13.49 -12.29
C GLN A 250 8.57 -12.12 -12.00
N GLU A 251 9.47 -11.65 -12.85
CA GLU A 251 10.10 -10.35 -12.66
C GLU A 251 9.07 -9.22 -12.79
N THR A 252 8.18 -9.32 -13.78
CA THR A 252 7.07 -8.38 -13.93
C THR A 252 6.12 -8.44 -12.73
N LEU A 253 5.77 -9.65 -12.24
CA LEU A 253 4.96 -9.82 -11.03
C LEU A 253 5.59 -9.12 -9.84
N ASN A 254 6.86 -9.34 -9.62
CA ASN A 254 7.61 -8.75 -8.51
C ASN A 254 7.56 -7.21 -8.57
N LEU A 255 7.93 -6.63 -9.71
CA LEU A 255 8.03 -5.19 -9.88
C LEU A 255 6.68 -4.49 -9.75
N VAL A 256 5.63 -5.06 -10.32
CA VAL A 256 4.28 -4.54 -10.15
C VAL A 256 3.87 -4.54 -8.68
N THR A 257 4.09 -5.65 -7.98
CA THR A 257 3.70 -5.77 -6.57
C THR A 257 4.49 -4.84 -5.67
N VAL A 258 5.79 -4.68 -5.89
CA VAL A 258 6.59 -3.67 -5.15
C VAL A 258 6.06 -2.26 -5.38
N GLY A 259 5.62 -1.95 -6.61
CA GLY A 259 5.03 -0.65 -6.94
C GLY A 259 3.72 -0.35 -6.19
N ILE A 260 2.92 -1.37 -5.85
CA ILE A 260 1.63 -1.21 -5.16
C ILE A 260 1.69 -1.42 -3.65
N MET A 261 2.76 -1.97 -3.12
CA MET A 261 2.91 -2.28 -1.68
C MET A 261 2.59 -1.12 -0.75
N LEU A 262 3.03 0.10 -1.09
CA LEU A 262 2.84 1.25 -0.22
C LEU A 262 1.38 1.71 -0.17
N PRO A 263 0.68 1.96 -1.29
CA PRO A 263 -0.75 2.26 -1.27
C PRO A 263 -1.55 1.17 -0.55
N GLU A 264 -1.23 -0.08 -0.78
CA GLU A 264 -1.91 -1.21 -0.18
C GLU A 264 -1.74 -1.25 1.35
N THR A 265 -0.51 -1.07 1.84
CA THR A 265 -0.23 -0.98 3.28
C THR A 265 -1.03 0.14 3.94
N ILE A 266 -1.08 1.32 3.32
CA ILE A 266 -1.86 2.45 3.83
C ILE A 266 -3.36 2.15 3.80
N PHE A 267 -3.85 1.51 2.75
CA PHE A 267 -5.25 1.11 2.62
C PHE A 267 -5.66 0.10 3.71
N ILE A 268 -4.83 -0.89 3.98
CA ILE A 268 -5.05 -1.88 5.05
C ILE A 268 -5.06 -1.18 6.42
N ALA A 269 -4.07 -0.35 6.71
CA ALA A 269 -3.99 0.38 7.96
C ALA A 269 -5.21 1.29 8.18
N TYR A 270 -5.63 2.00 7.14
CA TYR A 270 -6.83 2.85 7.19
C TYR A 270 -8.11 2.03 7.38
N GLY A 271 -8.24 0.91 6.67
CA GLY A 271 -9.35 -0.03 6.85
C GLY A 271 -9.47 -0.53 8.29
N LEU A 272 -8.36 -0.92 8.91
CA LEU A 272 -8.31 -1.32 10.34
C LEU A 272 -8.73 -0.19 11.29
N ILE A 273 -8.33 1.05 11.01
CA ILE A 273 -8.78 2.21 11.78
C ILE A 273 -10.29 2.42 11.66
N LEU A 274 -10.84 2.33 10.43
CA LEU A 274 -12.28 2.46 10.20
C LEU A 274 -13.08 1.38 10.90
N ILE A 275 -12.62 0.12 10.85
CA ILE A 275 -13.25 -0.99 11.56
C ILE A 275 -13.23 -0.75 13.06
N ASN A 276 -12.09 -0.36 13.61
CA ASN A 276 -12.00 -0.06 15.03
C ASN A 276 -13.03 0.99 15.46
N ARG A 277 -13.25 2.04 14.65
CA ARG A 277 -14.25 3.08 14.92
C ARG A 277 -15.69 2.56 14.93
N GLN A 278 -16.03 1.60 14.06
CA GLN A 278 -17.39 1.04 13.99
C GLN A 278 -17.81 0.29 15.26
N TYR A 279 -16.83 -0.29 15.97
CA TYR A 279 -17.07 -1.09 17.18
C TYR A 279 -16.83 -0.32 18.49
N GLN A 280 -16.45 0.96 18.40
CA GLN A 280 -16.23 1.81 19.56
C GLN A 280 -17.52 2.45 20.04
N ARG A 281 -17.55 2.82 21.33
CA ARG A 281 -18.61 3.65 21.90
C ARG A 281 -18.57 5.06 21.31
N PRO A 282 -19.65 5.86 21.42
CA PRO A 282 -19.62 7.26 21.02
C PRO A 282 -18.42 7.98 21.63
N MET A 283 -17.76 8.77 20.81
CA MET A 283 -16.52 9.45 21.18
C MET A 283 -16.74 10.93 21.33
N LYS A 284 -16.19 11.52 22.37
CA LYS A 284 -16.06 12.97 22.53
C LYS A 284 -14.81 13.48 21.84
N GLN A 285 -14.83 14.71 21.37
CA GLN A 285 -13.63 15.41 20.97
C GLN A 285 -12.89 15.95 22.19
N ARG A 286 -11.58 15.87 22.18
CA ARG A 286 -10.68 16.49 23.15
C ARG A 286 -9.70 17.43 22.48
N LYS A 287 -9.00 18.24 23.26
CA LYS A 287 -7.88 19.01 22.74
C LYS A 287 -6.79 18.06 22.21
N PRO A 288 -6.24 18.28 21.00
CA PRO A 288 -5.10 17.52 20.53
C PRO A 288 -3.88 17.77 21.46
N HIS A 289 -2.95 16.83 21.51
CA HIS A 289 -1.67 17.09 22.15
C HIS A 289 -0.81 18.02 21.26
N GLU A 290 0.22 18.64 21.84
CA GLU A 290 1.05 19.65 21.18
C GLU A 290 1.60 19.22 19.81
N PHE A 291 2.07 17.97 19.70
CA PHE A 291 2.57 17.44 18.42
C PHE A 291 1.47 17.36 17.36
N ALA A 292 0.29 16.84 17.70
CA ALA A 292 -0.83 16.78 16.76
C ALA A 292 -1.35 18.17 16.39
N GLU A 293 -1.42 19.10 17.36
CA GLU A 293 -1.79 20.49 17.12
C GLU A 293 -0.81 21.18 16.17
N SER A 294 0.48 21.00 16.39
CA SER A 294 1.53 21.54 15.52
C SER A 294 1.42 20.98 14.09
N SER A 295 1.14 19.67 13.97
CA SER A 295 0.95 19.02 12.68
C SER A 295 -0.27 19.57 11.94
N PHE A 296 -1.40 19.80 12.61
CA PHE A 296 -2.56 20.43 11.98
C PHE A 296 -2.30 21.88 11.55
N LYS A 297 -1.54 22.65 12.33
CA LYS A 297 -1.09 24.01 11.94
C LYS A 297 -0.21 23.97 10.70
N ILE A 298 0.67 22.97 10.56
CA ILE A 298 1.49 22.77 9.36
C ILE A 298 0.58 22.51 8.14
N PHE A 299 -0.40 21.60 8.24
CA PHE A 299 -1.34 21.37 7.15
C PHE A 299 -2.09 22.65 6.74
N GLN A 300 -2.52 23.47 7.70
CA GLN A 300 -3.17 24.75 7.40
C GLN A 300 -2.26 25.75 6.68
N ARG A 301 -0.99 25.82 7.09
CA ARG A 301 0.00 26.73 6.48
C ARG A 301 0.40 26.31 5.07
N LEU A 302 0.30 25.03 4.74
CA LEU A 302 0.63 24.51 3.41
C LEU A 302 -0.43 24.84 2.34
N VAL A 303 -1.66 25.21 2.72
CA VAL A 303 -2.74 25.48 1.75
C VAL A 303 -2.35 26.45 0.64
N PRO A 304 -1.73 27.61 0.88
CA PRO A 304 -1.31 28.50 -0.19
C PRO A 304 -0.28 27.86 -1.15
N SER A 305 0.68 27.13 -0.59
CA SER A 305 1.70 26.43 -1.39
C SER A 305 1.09 25.31 -2.25
N LEU A 306 0.01 24.67 -1.77
CA LEU A 306 -0.69 23.65 -2.54
C LEU A 306 -1.31 24.21 -3.83
N TYR A 307 -1.79 25.48 -3.85
CA TYR A 307 -2.28 26.10 -5.09
C TYR A 307 -1.16 26.30 -6.10
N VAL A 308 0.03 26.72 -5.65
CA VAL A 308 1.19 26.85 -6.54
C VAL A 308 1.58 25.50 -7.11
N LEU A 309 1.70 24.48 -6.27
CA LEU A 309 2.03 23.13 -6.70
C LEU A 309 0.96 22.54 -7.63
N ALA A 310 -0.31 22.80 -7.37
CA ALA A 310 -1.40 22.35 -8.24
C ALA A 310 -1.33 23.01 -9.61
N THR A 311 -1.03 24.31 -9.68
CA THR A 311 -0.86 25.01 -10.95
C THR A 311 0.29 24.43 -11.76
N LEU A 312 1.43 24.14 -11.11
CA LEU A 312 2.56 23.48 -11.74
C LEU A 312 2.22 22.06 -12.21
N ALA A 313 1.49 21.31 -11.39
CA ALA A 313 1.05 19.97 -11.75
C ALA A 313 0.09 19.98 -12.96
N ILE A 314 -0.83 20.92 -13.01
CA ILE A 314 -1.75 21.08 -14.15
C ILE A 314 -0.96 21.48 -15.40
N ALA A 315 -0.03 22.42 -15.29
CA ALA A 315 0.83 22.80 -16.42
C ALA A 315 1.67 21.61 -16.93
N ALA A 316 2.21 20.81 -16.03
CA ALA A 316 2.94 19.58 -16.38
C ALA A 316 2.01 18.58 -17.10
N ASN A 317 0.77 18.39 -16.62
CA ASN A 317 -0.20 17.51 -17.28
C ASN A 317 -0.61 18.03 -18.66
N ILE A 318 -0.84 19.33 -18.83
CA ILE A 318 -1.12 19.93 -20.14
C ILE A 318 0.03 19.69 -21.09
N TYR A 319 1.26 19.96 -20.65
CA TYR A 319 2.46 19.73 -21.44
C TYR A 319 2.60 18.28 -21.84
N TYR A 320 2.45 17.36 -20.89
CA TYR A 320 2.66 15.94 -21.11
C TYR A 320 1.57 15.30 -21.97
N PHE A 321 0.30 15.50 -21.61
CA PHE A 321 -0.80 14.80 -22.24
C PHE A 321 -1.32 15.48 -23.51
N LEU A 322 -1.36 16.83 -23.56
CA LEU A 322 -2.01 17.55 -24.65
C LEU A 322 -1.03 18.11 -25.69
N LEU A 323 0.15 18.57 -25.27
CA LEU A 323 1.09 19.18 -26.19
C LEU A 323 2.07 18.18 -26.79
N ASN A 324 2.48 17.19 -26.01
CA ASN A 324 3.58 16.30 -26.38
C ASN A 324 3.23 14.80 -26.37
N HIS A 325 2.01 14.43 -26.00
CA HIS A 325 1.48 13.05 -26.11
C HIS A 325 2.30 11.98 -25.39
N GLY A 326 2.70 12.21 -24.14
CA GLY A 326 3.27 11.21 -23.26
C GLY A 326 4.80 11.15 -23.21
N LEU A 327 5.32 10.01 -22.78
CA LEU A 327 6.75 9.76 -22.55
C LEU A 327 7.63 9.99 -23.78
N ALA A 328 7.11 9.78 -24.97
CA ALA A 328 7.83 9.95 -26.23
C ALA A 328 8.37 11.37 -26.44
N SER A 329 7.79 12.36 -25.78
CA SER A 329 8.23 13.77 -25.86
C SER A 329 9.34 14.15 -24.90
N LEU A 330 9.63 13.30 -23.93
CA LEU A 330 10.62 13.58 -22.89
C LEU A 330 11.99 13.09 -23.34
N SER A 331 12.88 14.03 -23.67
CA SER A 331 14.25 13.74 -24.15
C SER A 331 15.09 12.89 -23.18
N TYR A 332 14.67 12.78 -21.92
CA TYR A 332 15.31 11.97 -20.90
C TYR A 332 14.64 10.62 -20.67
N ALA A 333 13.45 10.38 -21.25
CA ALA A 333 12.73 9.12 -21.05
C ALA A 333 13.50 7.91 -21.64
N ASP A 334 14.11 8.06 -22.80
CA ASP A 334 14.92 7.02 -23.44
C ASP A 334 16.13 6.56 -22.59
N LYS A 335 16.55 7.38 -21.64
CA LYS A 335 17.66 7.04 -20.73
C LYS A 335 17.23 6.20 -19.54
N LEU A 336 15.92 6.15 -19.26
CA LEU A 336 15.38 5.55 -18.03
C LEU A 336 14.37 4.45 -18.30
N LEU A 337 13.79 4.44 -19.50
CA LEU A 337 12.65 3.57 -19.83
C LEU A 337 12.88 2.82 -21.13
N PRO A 338 12.37 1.58 -21.22
CA PRO A 338 12.39 0.82 -22.47
C PRO A 338 11.60 1.53 -23.57
N LYS A 339 12.16 1.58 -24.79
CA LYS A 339 11.55 2.26 -25.95
C LYS A 339 10.15 1.73 -26.27
N MET A 340 9.92 0.44 -26.08
CA MET A 340 8.64 -0.20 -26.34
C MET A 340 7.54 0.33 -25.41
N LEU A 341 7.84 0.58 -24.14
CA LEU A 341 6.93 1.21 -23.20
C LEU A 341 6.54 2.62 -23.65
N ILE A 342 7.54 3.43 -24.01
CA ILE A 342 7.35 4.80 -24.49
C ILE A 342 6.44 4.82 -25.73
N GLN A 343 6.69 3.94 -26.70
CA GLN A 343 5.90 3.83 -27.91
C GLN A 343 4.46 3.38 -27.64
N ARG A 344 4.26 2.45 -26.72
CA ARG A 344 2.94 1.94 -26.39
C ARG A 344 2.09 2.99 -25.69
N GLU A 345 2.64 3.69 -24.70
CA GLU A 345 1.93 4.79 -24.06
C GLU A 345 1.55 5.87 -25.09
N TYR A 346 2.49 6.27 -25.93
CA TYR A 346 2.24 7.22 -27.03
C TYR A 346 1.05 6.79 -27.90
N THR A 347 1.00 5.54 -28.30
CA THR A 347 -0.09 5.00 -29.15
C THR A 347 -1.44 5.09 -28.44
N ILE A 348 -1.50 4.72 -27.16
CA ILE A 348 -2.75 4.74 -26.38
C ILE A 348 -3.24 6.16 -26.11
N LEU A 349 -2.35 7.07 -25.72
CA LEU A 349 -2.72 8.48 -25.44
C LEU A 349 -3.20 9.19 -26.72
N ASN A 350 -2.64 8.87 -27.87
CA ASN A 350 -3.06 9.44 -29.15
C ASN A 350 -4.30 8.79 -29.73
N SER A 351 -4.64 7.57 -29.34
CA SER A 351 -5.82 6.88 -29.88
C SER A 351 -7.14 7.57 -29.55
N SER A 352 -7.18 8.40 -28.49
CA SER A 352 -8.35 9.13 -28.07
C SER A 352 -7.99 10.49 -27.46
N SER A 353 -7.80 11.50 -28.31
CA SER A 353 -7.53 12.89 -27.89
C SER A 353 -8.64 13.47 -26.98
N ILE A 354 -9.88 13.03 -27.19
CA ILE A 354 -11.02 13.45 -26.36
C ILE A 354 -10.85 12.94 -24.93
N LEU A 355 -10.54 11.66 -24.73
CA LEU A 355 -10.36 11.09 -23.40
C LEU A 355 -9.13 11.69 -22.69
N THR A 356 -8.04 11.93 -23.43
CA THR A 356 -6.85 12.58 -22.90
C THR A 356 -7.15 14.01 -22.45
N THR A 357 -7.90 14.77 -23.25
CA THR A 357 -8.37 16.12 -22.88
C THR A 357 -9.28 16.08 -21.64
N LEU A 358 -10.26 15.17 -21.61
CA LEU A 358 -11.14 15.00 -20.45
C LEU A 358 -10.37 14.61 -19.19
N PHE A 359 -9.37 13.74 -19.31
CA PHE A 359 -8.49 13.37 -18.18
C PHE A 359 -7.79 14.60 -17.59
N VAL A 360 -7.16 15.43 -18.43
CA VAL A 360 -6.46 16.64 -17.97
C VAL A 360 -7.43 17.65 -17.36
N MET A 361 -8.58 17.86 -17.98
CA MET A 361 -9.59 18.79 -17.45
C MET A 361 -10.19 18.31 -16.11
N CYS A 362 -10.58 17.03 -16.03
CA CYS A 362 -11.17 16.47 -14.81
C CYS A 362 -10.15 16.43 -13.67
N SER A 363 -8.92 15.96 -13.93
CA SER A 363 -7.86 15.89 -12.91
C SER A 363 -7.44 17.26 -12.41
N GLY A 364 -7.26 18.23 -13.32
CA GLY A 364 -6.91 19.61 -12.97
C GLY A 364 -8.01 20.31 -12.16
N ALA A 365 -9.27 20.22 -12.62
CA ALA A 365 -10.41 20.77 -11.90
C ALA A 365 -10.61 20.10 -10.53
N ALA A 366 -10.46 18.75 -10.46
CA ALA A 366 -10.54 18.02 -9.20
C ALA A 366 -9.44 18.46 -8.23
N LEU A 367 -8.22 18.66 -8.70
CA LEU A 367 -7.09 19.09 -7.86
C LEU A 367 -7.33 20.50 -7.27
N LEU A 368 -7.72 21.48 -8.07
CA LEU A 368 -8.02 22.84 -7.59
C LEU A 368 -9.21 22.86 -6.63
N LEU A 369 -10.28 22.15 -6.98
CA LEU A 369 -11.49 22.09 -6.15
C LEU A 369 -11.23 21.35 -4.84
N SER A 370 -10.36 20.32 -4.84
CA SER A 370 -9.98 19.61 -3.64
C SER A 370 -9.25 20.50 -2.64
N ILE A 371 -8.32 21.37 -3.10
CA ILE A 371 -7.63 22.34 -2.24
C ILE A 371 -8.62 23.36 -1.66
N TYR A 372 -9.54 23.86 -2.49
CA TYR A 372 -10.56 24.80 -2.06
C TYR A 372 -11.45 24.21 -0.95
N ILE A 373 -11.99 23.01 -1.18
CA ILE A 373 -12.83 22.32 -0.21
C ILE A 373 -12.04 21.96 1.04
N PHE A 374 -10.78 21.52 0.91
CA PHE A 374 -9.91 21.22 2.05
C PHE A 374 -9.74 22.44 2.96
N ASN A 375 -9.50 23.63 2.40
CA ASN A 375 -9.40 24.86 3.17
C ASN A 375 -10.71 25.19 3.91
N ILE A 376 -11.88 24.96 3.27
CA ILE A 376 -13.17 25.13 3.93
C ILE A 376 -13.34 24.13 5.07
N LEU A 377 -13.09 22.84 4.81
CA LEU A 377 -13.28 21.78 5.81
C LEU A 377 -12.34 21.93 7.00
N LEU A 378 -11.10 22.43 6.81
CA LEU A 378 -10.20 22.73 7.93
C LEU A 378 -10.77 23.77 8.89
N LYS A 379 -11.50 24.76 8.36
CA LYS A 379 -12.12 25.85 9.16
C LYS A 379 -13.48 25.44 9.73
N THR A 380 -14.10 24.38 9.23
CA THR A 380 -15.43 23.93 9.67
C THR A 380 -15.30 23.08 10.93
N ALA A 381 -15.91 23.51 12.03
CA ALA A 381 -15.91 22.78 13.28
C ALA A 381 -17.00 21.71 13.36
N ASN A 382 -18.21 22.04 12.93
CA ASN A 382 -19.38 21.17 13.01
C ASN A 382 -20.01 20.93 11.63
N THR A 383 -20.68 19.80 11.48
CA THR A 383 -21.37 19.42 10.24
C THR A 383 -22.48 20.41 9.86
N ASN A 384 -23.13 21.02 10.84
CA ASN A 384 -24.21 21.99 10.61
C ASN A 384 -23.70 23.32 9.99
N ASP A 385 -22.38 23.58 10.08
CA ASP A 385 -21.74 24.76 9.52
C ASP A 385 -21.48 24.62 7.99
N LEU A 386 -21.70 23.41 7.44
CA LEU A 386 -21.54 23.15 6.01
C LEU A 386 -22.72 23.70 5.23
N SER A 387 -22.49 24.74 4.41
CA SER A 387 -23.53 25.29 3.51
C SER A 387 -23.92 24.27 2.43
N ALA A 388 -25.15 24.39 1.92
CA ALA A 388 -25.60 23.58 0.78
C ALA A 388 -24.68 23.72 -0.43
N LYS A 389 -24.13 24.92 -0.69
CA LYS A 389 -23.13 25.18 -1.73
C LYS A 389 -21.87 24.31 -1.55
N ASN A 390 -21.36 24.19 -0.33
CA ASN A 390 -20.16 23.40 -0.06
C ASN A 390 -20.40 21.90 -0.25
N ILE A 391 -21.60 21.41 0.04
CA ILE A 391 -22.00 20.02 -0.23
C ILE A 391 -22.07 19.76 -1.74
N VAL A 392 -22.70 20.68 -2.52
CA VAL A 392 -22.73 20.56 -3.97
C VAL A 392 -21.33 20.55 -4.56
N LEU A 393 -20.45 21.45 -4.13
CA LEU A 393 -19.05 21.46 -4.57
C LEU A 393 -18.31 20.16 -4.20
N SER A 394 -18.60 19.57 -3.04
CA SER A 394 -18.02 18.28 -2.64
C SER A 394 -18.50 17.14 -3.54
N ILE A 395 -19.76 17.12 -3.92
CA ILE A 395 -20.31 16.15 -4.87
C ILE A 395 -19.68 16.35 -6.26
N THR A 396 -19.55 17.61 -6.72
CA THR A 396 -18.87 17.92 -7.99
C THR A 396 -17.43 17.42 -8.00
N LEU A 397 -16.68 17.65 -6.92
CA LEU A 397 -15.33 17.10 -6.76
C LEU A 397 -15.32 15.57 -6.86
N SER A 398 -16.28 14.92 -6.21
CA SER A 398 -16.36 13.44 -6.26
C SER A 398 -16.58 12.94 -7.69
N ILE A 399 -17.47 13.59 -8.46
CA ILE A 399 -17.72 13.24 -9.85
C ILE A 399 -16.45 13.43 -10.70
N LEU A 400 -15.76 14.54 -10.54
CA LEU A 400 -14.49 14.81 -11.24
C LEU A 400 -13.42 13.77 -10.88
N ALA A 401 -13.30 13.40 -9.62
CA ALA A 401 -12.37 12.36 -9.17
C ALA A 401 -12.74 10.98 -9.74
N LEU A 402 -14.02 10.60 -9.71
CA LEU A 402 -14.49 9.35 -10.31
C LEU A 402 -14.19 9.30 -11.82
N SER A 403 -14.43 10.39 -12.54
CA SER A 403 -14.12 10.50 -13.97
C SER A 403 -12.62 10.38 -14.23
N THR A 404 -11.79 11.09 -13.44
CA THR A 404 -10.32 11.00 -13.51
C THR A 404 -9.86 9.57 -13.27
N GLY A 405 -10.36 8.91 -12.22
CA GLY A 405 -10.04 7.54 -11.88
C GLY A 405 -10.43 6.54 -12.98
N ALA A 406 -11.66 6.65 -13.51
CA ALA A 406 -12.16 5.77 -14.56
C ALA A 406 -11.36 5.90 -15.86
N ILE A 407 -11.04 7.14 -16.29
CA ILE A 407 -10.21 7.38 -17.49
C ILE A 407 -8.78 6.86 -17.27
N SER A 408 -8.23 7.06 -16.08
CA SER A 408 -6.90 6.54 -15.73
C SER A 408 -6.88 4.99 -15.78
N ILE A 409 -7.89 4.31 -15.23
CA ILE A 409 -8.02 2.84 -15.33
C ILE A 409 -8.11 2.41 -16.81
N TYR A 410 -8.88 3.12 -17.61
CA TYR A 410 -8.99 2.83 -19.05
C TYR A 410 -7.63 2.93 -19.75
N PHE A 411 -6.85 3.98 -19.51
CA PHE A 411 -5.51 4.10 -20.05
C PHE A 411 -4.61 2.96 -19.57
N GLY A 412 -4.61 2.70 -18.26
CA GLY A 412 -3.81 1.64 -17.68
C GLY A 412 -4.12 0.26 -18.25
N TRP A 413 -5.40 -0.05 -18.44
CA TRP A 413 -5.84 -1.31 -19.02
C TRP A 413 -5.39 -1.48 -20.46
N ASN A 414 -5.47 -0.42 -21.27
CA ASN A 414 -5.08 -0.46 -22.70
C ASN A 414 -3.56 -0.43 -22.89
N ILE A 415 -2.81 0.26 -22.02
CA ILE A 415 -1.35 0.18 -22.00
C ILE A 415 -0.94 -1.23 -21.59
N GLY A 416 -1.60 -1.81 -20.58
CA GLY A 416 -1.47 -3.18 -20.14
C GLY A 416 -0.14 -3.50 -19.48
N LEU A 417 -0.01 -4.75 -19.06
CA LEU A 417 1.24 -5.39 -18.65
C LEU A 417 1.80 -6.15 -19.85
N GLU A 418 3.09 -5.99 -20.14
CA GLU A 418 3.72 -6.78 -21.18
C GLU A 418 4.44 -7.99 -20.58
N THR A 419 4.30 -9.10 -21.28
CA THR A 419 5.03 -10.34 -21.03
C THR A 419 6.35 -10.31 -21.77
N HIS A 420 7.42 -10.80 -21.15
CA HIS A 420 8.79 -10.89 -21.63
C HIS A 420 9.57 -9.56 -21.74
N ASN A 421 10.53 -9.37 -20.87
CA ASN A 421 11.55 -8.32 -20.86
C ASN A 421 11.05 -6.87 -20.68
N LEU A 422 9.76 -6.64 -20.51
CA LEU A 422 9.22 -5.34 -20.11
C LEU A 422 8.59 -5.43 -18.75
N ILE A 423 9.35 -5.05 -17.83
CA ILE A 423 9.21 -5.39 -16.46
C ILE A 423 8.15 -4.57 -15.75
N PHE A 424 7.84 -3.39 -16.21
CA PHE A 424 6.76 -2.59 -15.64
C PHE A 424 6.18 -1.69 -16.72
N SER A 425 5.00 -2.02 -17.20
CA SER A 425 4.32 -1.14 -18.15
C SER A 425 3.68 0.04 -17.43
N GLY A 426 3.67 1.19 -18.08
CA GLY A 426 2.96 2.39 -17.59
C GLY A 426 1.50 2.14 -17.24
N GLY A 427 0.94 1.07 -17.75
CA GLY A 427 -0.41 0.61 -17.44
C GLY A 427 -0.67 0.37 -15.96
N THR A 428 0.29 -0.17 -15.22
CA THR A 428 0.15 -0.38 -13.78
C THR A 428 0.03 0.95 -13.02
N MET A 429 0.83 1.95 -13.36
CA MET A 429 0.73 3.27 -12.78
C MET A 429 -0.69 3.84 -12.94
N TYR A 430 -1.17 3.91 -14.18
CA TYR A 430 -2.49 4.44 -14.48
C TYR A 430 -3.62 3.63 -13.82
N SER A 431 -3.51 2.30 -13.81
CA SER A 431 -4.54 1.42 -13.23
C SER A 431 -4.60 1.56 -11.72
N VAL A 432 -3.46 1.51 -11.01
CA VAL A 432 -3.40 1.57 -9.55
C VAL A 432 -3.86 2.95 -9.05
N TYR A 433 -3.30 4.03 -9.59
CA TYR A 433 -3.72 5.37 -9.19
C TYR A 433 -5.16 5.66 -9.58
N GLY A 434 -5.57 5.23 -10.77
CA GLY A 434 -6.95 5.33 -11.21
C GLY A 434 -7.91 4.64 -10.25
N ALA A 435 -7.60 3.41 -9.84
CA ALA A 435 -8.41 2.65 -8.87
C ALA A 435 -8.46 3.35 -7.50
N LEU A 436 -7.33 3.83 -6.99
CA LEU A 436 -7.27 4.54 -5.72
C LEU A 436 -8.06 5.87 -5.77
N ILE A 437 -7.90 6.66 -6.82
CA ILE A 437 -8.66 7.92 -7.01
C ILE A 437 -10.16 7.61 -7.10
N PHE A 438 -10.54 6.55 -7.81
CA PHE A 438 -11.93 6.13 -7.94
C PHE A 438 -12.52 5.71 -6.58
N VAL A 439 -11.82 4.85 -5.83
CA VAL A 439 -12.27 4.37 -4.51
C VAL A 439 -12.38 5.52 -3.50
N PHE A 440 -11.38 6.40 -3.42
CA PHE A 440 -11.44 7.55 -2.52
C PHE A 440 -12.44 8.62 -3.01
N GLY A 441 -12.66 8.77 -4.31
CA GLY A 441 -13.71 9.59 -4.89
C GLY A 441 -15.10 9.11 -4.46
N LEU A 442 -15.34 7.79 -4.51
CA LEU A 442 -16.58 7.17 -4.03
C LEU A 442 -16.74 7.30 -2.50
N ALA A 443 -15.67 7.12 -1.75
CA ALA A 443 -15.67 7.32 -0.31
C ALA A 443 -15.98 8.77 0.07
N PHE A 444 -15.40 9.74 -0.65
CA PHE A 444 -15.68 11.16 -0.44
C PHE A 444 -17.11 11.56 -0.84
N LEU A 445 -17.64 10.98 -1.93
CA LEU A 445 -19.04 11.13 -2.31
C LEU A 445 -19.97 10.65 -1.20
N THR A 446 -19.71 9.44 -0.70
CA THR A 446 -20.48 8.84 0.40
C THR A 446 -20.41 9.71 1.66
N ALA A 447 -19.21 10.18 2.02
CA ALA A 447 -19.01 11.08 3.16
C ALA A 447 -19.79 12.39 3.02
N SER A 448 -19.82 12.95 1.79
CA SER A 448 -20.52 14.20 1.47
C SER A 448 -22.03 14.04 1.55
N LEU A 449 -22.58 12.95 0.99
CA LEU A 449 -24.01 12.64 1.03
C LEU A 449 -24.50 12.38 2.46
N LEU A 450 -23.68 11.69 3.26
CA LEU A 450 -23.96 11.44 4.68
C LEU A 450 -23.65 12.65 5.58
N LYS A 451 -23.09 13.72 5.04
CA LYS A 451 -22.63 14.90 5.77
C LYS A 451 -21.70 14.54 6.94
N ASN A 452 -20.85 13.55 6.76
CA ASN A 452 -19.91 13.13 7.79
C ASN A 452 -18.59 13.90 7.67
N LEU A 453 -18.50 15.03 8.39
CA LEU A 453 -17.37 15.97 8.31
C LEU A 453 -16.01 15.30 8.56
N ALA A 454 -15.90 14.39 9.53
CA ALA A 454 -14.65 13.73 9.84
C ALA A 454 -14.19 12.83 8.68
N PHE A 455 -15.12 12.07 8.11
CA PHE A 455 -14.84 11.19 6.99
C PHE A 455 -14.57 11.98 5.69
N MET A 456 -15.26 13.12 5.49
CA MET A 456 -14.95 14.04 4.39
C MET A 456 -13.52 14.57 4.47
N LYS A 457 -13.07 15.02 5.66
CA LYS A 457 -11.71 15.52 5.85
C LYS A 457 -10.65 14.45 5.52
N GLU A 458 -10.82 13.23 6.00
CA GLU A 458 -9.90 12.14 5.77
C GLU A 458 -9.82 11.69 4.31
N THR A 459 -10.97 11.42 3.71
CA THR A 459 -11.02 10.97 2.30
C THR A 459 -10.54 12.06 1.34
N LEU A 460 -10.78 13.34 1.66
CA LEU A 460 -10.27 14.45 0.87
C LEU A 460 -8.75 14.57 0.91
N VAL A 461 -8.12 14.32 2.07
CA VAL A 461 -6.64 14.37 2.16
C VAL A 461 -6.02 13.23 1.34
N PHE A 462 -6.64 12.06 1.27
CA PHE A 462 -6.21 11.00 0.35
C PHE A 462 -6.37 11.42 -1.12
N LEU A 463 -7.49 12.02 -1.50
CA LEU A 463 -7.66 12.53 -2.86
C LEU A 463 -6.62 13.59 -3.23
N LEU A 464 -6.35 14.54 -2.31
CA LEU A 464 -5.32 15.56 -2.50
C LEU A 464 -3.92 14.96 -2.75
N SER A 465 -3.60 13.84 -2.09
CA SER A 465 -2.31 13.18 -2.28
C SER A 465 -2.24 12.34 -3.55
N LEU A 466 -3.38 11.87 -4.06
CA LEU A 466 -3.45 11.01 -5.25
C LEU A 466 -3.62 11.79 -6.56
N LEU A 467 -4.38 12.88 -6.57
CA LEU A 467 -4.70 13.61 -7.81
C LEU A 467 -3.46 14.15 -8.57
N PRO A 468 -2.34 14.58 -7.93
CA PRO A 468 -1.16 15.04 -8.63
C PRO A 468 -0.20 13.91 -9.06
N PHE A 469 -0.61 12.62 -9.05
CA PHE A 469 0.27 11.48 -9.25
C PHE A 469 1.10 11.55 -10.53
N SER A 470 0.50 11.95 -11.67
CA SER A 470 1.19 12.03 -12.95
C SER A 470 2.29 13.09 -12.95
N ALA A 471 2.03 14.26 -12.36
CA ALA A 471 3.04 15.31 -12.23
C ALA A 471 4.19 14.90 -11.29
N LEU A 472 3.88 14.19 -10.20
CA LEU A 472 4.89 13.66 -9.28
C LEU A 472 5.74 12.57 -9.93
N PHE A 473 5.11 11.71 -10.73
CA PHE A 473 5.80 10.72 -11.53
C PHE A 473 6.79 11.39 -12.50
N LEU A 474 6.34 12.40 -13.26
CA LEU A 474 7.18 13.14 -14.19
C LEU A 474 8.34 13.85 -13.50
N LEU A 475 8.07 14.49 -12.36
CA LEU A 475 9.11 15.16 -11.57
C LEU A 475 10.16 14.16 -11.09
N THR A 476 9.75 13.01 -10.58
CA THR A 476 10.67 11.98 -10.09
C THR A 476 11.49 11.39 -11.23
N LEU A 477 10.86 11.12 -12.37
CA LEU A 477 11.55 10.64 -13.57
C LEU A 477 12.59 11.66 -14.05
N TYR A 478 12.24 12.95 -14.04
CA TYR A 478 13.16 14.03 -14.37
C TYR A 478 14.37 14.07 -13.41
N VAL A 479 14.13 13.98 -12.10
CA VAL A 479 15.22 13.94 -11.11
C VAL A 479 16.11 12.71 -11.31
N LEU A 480 15.53 11.55 -11.58
CA LEU A 480 16.31 10.33 -11.85
C LEU A 480 17.17 10.44 -13.10
N SER A 481 16.79 11.25 -14.08
CA SER A 481 17.58 11.43 -15.32
C SER A 481 18.97 12.06 -15.09
N PHE A 482 19.20 12.67 -13.93
CA PHE A 482 20.50 13.20 -13.51
C PHE A 482 21.38 12.18 -12.77
N LEU A 483 20.82 11.01 -12.41
CA LEU A 483 21.55 9.98 -11.70
C LEU A 483 22.16 8.96 -12.66
N PRO A 484 23.35 8.44 -12.40
CA PRO A 484 23.95 7.37 -13.20
C PRO A 484 23.30 6.03 -12.88
N ILE A 485 22.12 5.77 -13.44
CA ILE A 485 21.40 4.52 -13.26
C ILE A 485 21.99 3.46 -14.18
N PRO A 486 22.43 2.29 -13.66
CA PRO A 486 22.96 1.21 -14.47
C PRO A 486 21.96 0.73 -15.54
N ILE A 487 22.46 0.39 -16.72
CA ILE A 487 21.63 0.00 -17.86
C ILE A 487 20.79 -1.24 -17.57
N ASP A 488 21.31 -2.15 -16.75
CA ASP A 488 20.59 -3.36 -16.34
C ASP A 488 19.32 -3.03 -15.52
N TYR A 489 19.38 -1.99 -14.67
CA TYR A 489 18.19 -1.51 -13.95
C TYR A 489 17.17 -0.86 -14.88
N ILE A 490 17.62 -0.19 -15.95
CA ILE A 490 16.73 0.40 -16.94
C ILE A 490 16.04 -0.71 -17.74
N ALA A 491 16.83 -1.68 -18.22
CA ALA A 491 16.31 -2.85 -18.93
C ALA A 491 15.32 -3.65 -18.08
N ALA A 492 15.60 -3.74 -16.76
CA ALA A 492 14.73 -4.37 -15.78
C ALA A 492 13.52 -3.52 -15.33
N GLY A 493 13.24 -2.35 -15.92
CA GLY A 493 12.10 -1.49 -15.58
C GLY A 493 12.21 -0.75 -14.23
N GLN A 494 13.34 -0.82 -13.54
CA GLN A 494 13.55 -0.18 -12.23
C GLN A 494 13.42 1.34 -12.31
N GLY A 495 13.85 1.94 -13.43
CA GLY A 495 13.69 3.36 -13.70
C GLY A 495 12.23 3.83 -13.75
N PHE A 496 11.28 2.93 -13.90
CA PHE A 496 9.85 3.22 -13.85
C PHE A 496 9.26 3.01 -12.46
N VAL A 497 9.63 1.94 -11.78
CA VAL A 497 9.05 1.58 -10.46
C VAL A 497 9.44 2.59 -9.38
N ILE A 498 10.66 3.13 -9.41
CA ILE A 498 11.10 4.16 -8.46
C ILE A 498 10.19 5.41 -8.53
N PRO A 499 9.91 6.03 -9.69
CA PRO A 499 8.95 7.13 -9.78
C PRO A 499 7.55 6.77 -9.29
N VAL A 500 7.06 5.57 -9.56
CA VAL A 500 5.77 5.11 -9.04
C VAL A 500 5.78 5.07 -7.52
N GLY A 501 6.79 4.47 -6.91
CA GLY A 501 6.95 4.42 -5.45
C GLY A 501 7.01 5.82 -4.81
N PHE A 502 7.79 6.73 -5.38
CA PHE A 502 7.89 8.11 -4.86
C PHE A 502 6.60 8.90 -5.00
N SER A 503 5.86 8.73 -6.09
CA SER A 503 4.59 9.41 -6.27
C SER A 503 3.52 8.96 -5.24
N THR A 504 3.67 7.75 -4.67
CA THR A 504 2.81 7.29 -3.56
C THR A 504 3.23 7.83 -2.19
N ALA A 505 4.42 8.42 -2.06
CA ALA A 505 4.92 8.90 -0.76
C ALA A 505 4.01 9.95 -0.11
N LEU A 506 3.28 10.75 -0.90
CA LEU A 506 2.31 11.71 -0.36
C LEU A 506 1.14 11.03 0.39
N LEU A 507 0.86 9.76 0.12
CA LEU A 507 -0.13 9.00 0.89
C LEU A 507 0.24 8.89 2.37
N PHE A 508 1.53 8.94 2.72
CA PHE A 508 1.96 9.00 4.12
C PHE A 508 1.50 10.27 4.82
N LEU A 509 1.49 11.42 4.13
CA LEU A 509 0.99 12.67 4.70
C LEU A 509 -0.51 12.58 4.97
N ALA A 510 -1.27 11.99 4.03
CA ALA A 510 -2.68 11.73 4.20
C ALA A 510 -2.93 10.79 5.39
N PHE A 511 -2.18 9.71 5.49
CA PHE A 511 -2.31 8.75 6.56
C PHE A 511 -1.88 9.35 7.92
N ALA A 512 -0.82 10.16 7.97
CA ALA A 512 -0.41 10.90 9.15
C ALA A 512 -1.53 11.84 9.64
N TYR A 513 -2.21 12.55 8.74
CA TYR A 513 -3.38 13.36 9.07
C TYR A 513 -4.48 12.52 9.76
N VAL A 514 -4.76 11.33 9.23
CA VAL A 514 -5.74 10.41 9.83
C VAL A 514 -5.32 9.98 11.25
N ILE A 515 -4.06 9.62 11.45
CA ILE A 515 -3.53 9.22 12.77
C ILE A 515 -3.62 10.38 13.77
N PHE A 516 -3.21 11.58 13.40
CA PHE A 516 -3.31 12.75 14.27
C PHE A 516 -4.77 13.09 14.62
N GLY A 517 -5.71 12.84 13.70
CA GLY A 517 -7.13 12.92 13.97
C GLY A 517 -7.60 12.01 15.11
N GLN A 518 -6.95 10.86 15.35
CA GLN A 518 -7.28 9.98 16.48
C GLN A 518 -6.89 10.59 17.83
N ALA A 519 -5.85 11.42 17.87
CA ALA A 519 -5.42 12.10 19.10
C ALA A 519 -6.47 13.07 19.66
N THR A 520 -7.45 13.49 18.84
CA THR A 520 -8.55 14.37 19.25
C THR A 520 -9.80 13.64 19.75
N ARG A 521 -9.78 12.31 19.83
CA ARG A 521 -10.95 11.48 20.17
C ARG A 521 -10.81 10.82 21.53
N GLU A 522 -11.89 10.81 22.31
CA GLU A 522 -11.97 10.18 23.62
C GLU A 522 -13.19 9.25 23.72
N HIS A 523 -13.09 8.23 24.56
CA HIS A 523 -14.25 7.46 25.00
C HIS A 523 -15.15 8.30 25.93
N ASN A 524 -16.46 8.15 25.77
CA ASN A 524 -17.45 8.63 26.71
C ASN A 524 -17.45 7.76 27.97
#